data_dd17570ae4d0bc30389fbcc9ada0b8f6
#
_entry.id   dd17570ae4d0bc30389fbcc9ada0b8f6
#
_cell.length_a   1.000
_cell.length_b   1.000
_cell.length_c   1.000
_cell.angle_alpha   90.00
_cell.angle_beta   90.00
_cell.angle_gamma   90.00
#
_symmetry.space_group_name_H-M   'P 1'
#
loop_
_entity.id
_entity.type
_entity.pdbx_description
1 polymer ?
#
loop_
_entity_poly.entity_id
_entity_poly.type
_entity_poly.pdbx_seq_one_letter_code
_entity_poly.pdbx_strand_id
1 'polypeptide(L)'
;MHKRDLLRHSANCVLLAAGNGLPLLAWAVQYQSPQEAMRTLFPGAARFAAMSDPLTPTRRTQVQREAGSSFPPGDTPRWWTAADTQGQLLGHVALDHAVGKTELIDFAVGFAPDHAVVGVEILAYRESHGAEIRLPAWRRQFVGRKHPGQLRFGDDIRNIAGATLSCQHVSDAVQRLSALVALLPQG
;
A
#
# COMPACT_ATOMS: atom_id res chain seq x y z
N MET A 1 18.02 30.95 -68.50
CA MET A 1 17.52 32.34 -68.63
C MET A 1 16.08 32.38 -68.21
N HIS A 2 15.80 33.31 -67.25
CA HIS A 2 14.50 33.85 -66.82
C HIS A 2 13.60 32.95 -65.97
N LYS A 3 13.48 33.26 -64.71
CA LYS A 3 12.69 34.30 -63.96
C LYS A 3 11.25 33.88 -63.66
N ARG A 4 11.03 33.71 -62.35
CA ARG A 4 10.03 34.44 -61.51
C ARG A 4 8.57 34.26 -61.90
N ASP A 5 7.69 33.84 -61.01
CA ASP A 5 7.06 34.72 -60.04
C ASP A 5 6.26 33.97 -58.96
N LEU A 6 6.28 34.58 -57.78
CA LEU A 6 5.49 34.31 -56.60
C LEU A 6 4.00 34.55 -56.87
N LEU A 7 3.13 33.72 -56.28
CA LEU A 7 1.84 34.18 -55.82
C LEU A 7 1.49 33.51 -54.48
N ARG A 8 1.43 34.35 -53.47
CA ARG A 8 0.91 34.10 -52.15
C ARG A 8 -0.59 33.84 -52.22
N HIS A 9 -1.04 32.75 -51.60
CA HIS A 9 -2.44 32.64 -51.15
C HIS A 9 -2.42 32.33 -49.66
N SER A 10 -2.72 33.35 -48.88
CA SER A 10 -3.04 33.30 -47.48
C SER A 10 -4.39 32.59 -47.30
N ALA A 11 -4.35 31.36 -46.82
CA ALA A 11 -5.54 30.67 -46.32
C ALA A 11 -5.64 30.90 -44.84
N ASN A 12 -6.60 31.71 -44.40
CA ASN A 12 -7.02 31.85 -43.02
C ASN A 12 -7.56 30.53 -42.53
N CYS A 13 -6.76 29.81 -41.72
CA CYS A 13 -7.29 28.76 -40.87
C CYS A 13 -7.90 29.38 -39.60
N VAL A 14 -9.21 29.44 -39.56
CA VAL A 14 -9.99 29.69 -38.37
C VAL A 14 -9.81 28.45 -37.48
N LEU A 15 -9.01 28.58 -36.44
CA LEU A 15 -8.94 27.58 -35.36
C LEU A 15 -10.22 27.67 -34.50
N LEU A 16 -11.18 26.79 -34.77
CA LEU A 16 -12.23 26.47 -33.80
C LEU A 16 -11.59 25.70 -32.64
N ALA A 17 -11.37 26.39 -31.54
CA ALA A 17 -11.02 25.79 -30.27
C ALA A 17 -12.24 25.01 -29.76
N ALA A 18 -12.36 23.74 -30.15
CA ALA A 18 -13.23 22.79 -29.47
C ALA A 18 -12.55 22.49 -28.13
N GLY A 19 -13.09 23.05 -27.04
CA GLY A 19 -12.70 22.75 -25.67
C GLY A 19 -13.11 21.30 -25.32
N ASN A 20 -12.31 20.34 -25.75
CA ASN A 20 -12.37 18.98 -25.20
C ASN A 20 -11.65 19.03 -23.88
N GLY A 21 -12.40 19.17 -22.79
CA GLY A 21 -11.91 18.85 -21.44
C GLY A 21 -11.52 17.39 -21.43
N LEU A 22 -10.23 17.13 -21.65
CA LEU A 22 -9.67 15.80 -21.37
C LEU A 22 -9.93 15.52 -19.89
N PRO A 23 -10.53 14.38 -19.52
CA PRO A 23 -10.63 14.02 -18.13
C PRO A 23 -9.19 13.99 -17.57
N LEU A 24 -8.95 14.78 -16.53
CA LEU A 24 -7.74 14.66 -15.73
C LEU A 24 -7.78 13.23 -15.15
N LEU A 25 -7.15 12.30 -15.85
CA LEU A 25 -6.90 10.97 -15.32
C LEU A 25 -6.07 11.19 -14.06
N ALA A 26 -6.67 10.93 -12.91
CA ALA A 26 -5.94 10.87 -11.66
C ALA A 26 -4.88 9.77 -11.84
N TRP A 27 -3.64 10.19 -12.08
CA TRP A 27 -2.52 9.25 -12.22
C TRP A 27 -2.25 8.66 -10.86
N ALA A 28 -2.51 7.37 -10.71
CA ALA A 28 -2.03 6.63 -9.56
C ALA A 28 -0.52 6.79 -9.49
N VAL A 29 -0.01 7.43 -8.44
CA VAL A 29 1.43 7.51 -8.23
C VAL A 29 1.86 6.18 -7.63
N GLN A 30 2.47 5.33 -8.44
CA GLN A 30 3.15 4.13 -7.99
C GLN A 30 4.54 4.51 -7.50
N TYR A 31 4.82 4.30 -6.21
CA TYR A 31 6.09 4.65 -5.60
C TYR A 31 7.12 3.54 -5.70
N GLN A 32 6.67 2.29 -5.57
CA GLN A 32 7.53 1.10 -5.63
C GLN A 32 6.72 -0.14 -5.98
N SER A 33 7.39 -1.13 -6.53
CA SER A 33 6.80 -2.44 -6.79
C SER A 33 6.67 -3.26 -5.50
N PRO A 34 5.81 -4.29 -5.46
CA PRO A 34 5.76 -5.23 -4.35
C PRO A 34 7.11 -5.88 -4.03
N GLN A 35 7.90 -6.22 -5.05
CA GLN A 35 9.21 -6.85 -4.88
C GLN A 35 10.23 -5.90 -4.23
N GLU A 36 10.22 -4.62 -4.60
CA GLU A 36 11.06 -3.60 -3.97
C GLU A 36 10.68 -3.42 -2.51
N ALA A 37 9.39 -3.32 -2.20
CA ALA A 37 8.91 -3.22 -0.82
C ALA A 37 9.31 -4.42 0.03
N MET A 38 9.19 -5.65 -0.50
CA MET A 38 9.63 -6.86 0.19
C MET A 38 11.13 -6.80 0.52
N ARG A 39 11.97 -6.37 -0.43
CA ARG A 39 13.41 -6.21 -0.20
C ARG A 39 13.74 -5.10 0.80
N THR A 40 12.98 -4.01 0.80
CA THR A 40 13.11 -2.94 1.78
C THR A 40 12.78 -3.43 3.20
N LEU A 41 11.71 -4.22 3.33
CA LEU A 41 11.29 -4.79 4.61
C LEU A 41 12.25 -5.87 5.13
N PHE A 42 12.81 -6.68 4.23
CA PHE A 42 13.74 -7.78 4.58
C PHE A 42 14.97 -7.75 3.67
N PRO A 43 15.93 -6.83 3.89
CA PRO A 43 17.12 -6.71 3.03
C PRO A 43 18.04 -7.94 3.11
N GLY A 44 17.96 -8.74 4.19
CA GLY A 44 18.70 -9.99 4.35
C GLY A 44 18.04 -11.22 3.70
N ALA A 45 16.85 -11.07 3.10
CA ALA A 45 16.15 -12.19 2.50
C ALA A 45 16.78 -12.58 1.15
N ALA A 46 17.14 -13.85 1.04
CA ALA A 46 17.58 -14.43 -0.23
C ALA A 46 16.39 -14.93 -1.06
N ARG A 47 15.27 -15.24 -0.42
CA ARG A 47 14.07 -15.77 -1.08
C ARG A 47 12.79 -15.25 -0.42
N PHE A 48 11.80 -14.97 -1.28
CA PHE A 48 10.42 -14.76 -0.91
C PHE A 48 9.56 -15.88 -1.53
N ALA A 49 8.85 -16.64 -0.70
CA ALA A 49 7.96 -17.71 -1.15
C ALA A 49 6.50 -17.34 -0.86
N ALA A 50 5.67 -17.37 -1.88
CA ALA A 50 4.23 -17.10 -1.73
C ALA A 50 3.59 -18.16 -0.81
N MET A 51 2.72 -17.70 0.07
CA MET A 51 1.93 -18.55 0.95
C MET A 51 0.53 -18.75 0.35
N SER A 52 -0.10 -19.88 0.67
CA SER A 52 -1.54 -20.04 0.48
C SER A 52 -2.29 -19.03 1.37
N ASP A 53 -3.52 -18.68 0.96
CA ASP A 53 -4.34 -17.74 1.72
C ASP A 53 -4.53 -18.23 3.18
N PRO A 54 -4.03 -17.47 4.18
CA PRO A 54 -4.19 -17.88 5.57
C PRO A 54 -5.56 -17.50 6.15
N LEU A 55 -6.36 -16.68 5.44
CA LEU A 55 -7.60 -16.10 5.96
C LEU A 55 -8.79 -17.06 5.83
N THR A 56 -8.77 -18.13 6.62
CA THR A 56 -9.92 -19.04 6.72
C THR A 56 -11.13 -18.37 7.40
N PRO A 57 -12.36 -18.88 7.23
CA PRO A 57 -13.56 -18.35 7.92
C PRO A 57 -13.38 -18.26 9.44
N THR A 58 -12.76 -19.26 10.05
CA THR A 58 -12.49 -19.30 11.49
C THR A 58 -11.51 -18.18 11.88
N ARG A 59 -10.39 -18.03 11.14
CA ARG A 59 -9.42 -16.96 11.40
C ARG A 59 -10.01 -15.58 11.16
N ARG A 60 -10.89 -15.41 10.19
CA ARG A 60 -11.61 -14.14 9.97
C ARG A 60 -12.40 -13.72 11.22
N THR A 61 -13.09 -14.66 11.84
CA THR A 61 -13.81 -14.42 13.11
C THR A 61 -12.87 -14.10 14.28
N GLN A 62 -11.71 -14.78 14.33
CA GLN A 62 -10.69 -14.49 15.35
C GLN A 62 -10.10 -13.11 15.17
N VAL A 63 -9.71 -12.74 13.93
CA VAL A 63 -9.22 -11.39 13.62
C VAL A 63 -10.23 -10.31 14.04
N GLN A 64 -11.50 -10.50 13.74
CA GLN A 64 -12.54 -9.54 14.16
C GLN A 64 -12.60 -9.33 15.67
N ARG A 65 -12.43 -10.39 16.46
CA ARG A 65 -12.39 -10.29 17.93
C ARG A 65 -11.16 -9.56 18.43
N GLU A 66 -9.99 -9.85 17.86
CA GLU A 66 -8.70 -9.31 18.30
C GLU A 66 -8.46 -7.87 17.82
N ALA A 67 -8.83 -7.56 16.57
CA ALA A 67 -8.63 -6.25 15.95
C ALA A 67 -9.83 -5.32 16.06
N GLY A 68 -10.98 -5.80 16.56
CA GLY A 68 -12.21 -5.01 16.60
C GLY A 68 -12.88 -4.79 15.23
N SER A 69 -12.24 -5.21 14.14
CA SER A 69 -12.75 -5.12 12.77
C SER A 69 -12.35 -6.34 11.95
N SER A 70 -13.15 -6.68 10.94
CA SER A 70 -12.88 -7.79 10.02
C SER A 70 -12.31 -7.30 8.69
N PHE A 71 -11.68 -8.20 7.93
CA PHE A 71 -11.40 -7.94 6.52
C PHE A 71 -12.72 -7.78 5.74
N PRO A 72 -12.81 -6.81 4.81
CA PRO A 72 -13.98 -6.67 3.95
C PRO A 72 -14.31 -7.97 3.21
N PRO A 73 -15.59 -8.23 2.91
CA PRO A 73 -15.97 -9.40 2.11
C PRO A 73 -15.26 -9.39 0.75
N GLY A 74 -14.65 -10.52 0.38
CA GLY A 74 -13.88 -10.66 -0.87
C GLY A 74 -12.45 -10.16 -0.79
N ASP A 75 -12.07 -9.41 0.23
CA ASP A 75 -10.69 -8.99 0.42
C ASP A 75 -9.86 -10.08 1.07
N THR A 76 -8.73 -10.36 0.44
CA THR A 76 -7.76 -11.36 0.89
C THR A 76 -6.36 -10.81 0.72
N PRO A 77 -5.65 -10.50 1.82
CA PRO A 77 -4.27 -10.06 1.74
C PRO A 77 -3.40 -11.19 1.17
N ARG A 78 -2.44 -10.85 0.35
CA ARG A 78 -1.46 -11.81 -0.19
C ARG A 78 -0.27 -11.90 0.72
N TRP A 79 0.24 -13.12 0.95
CA TRP A 79 1.28 -13.38 1.93
C TRP A 79 2.50 -14.07 1.34
N TRP A 80 3.67 -13.75 1.87
CA TRP A 80 4.96 -14.37 1.58
C TRP A 80 5.73 -14.62 2.86
N THR A 81 6.53 -15.70 2.85
CA THR A 81 7.63 -15.88 3.80
C THR A 81 8.89 -15.26 3.22
N ALA A 82 9.69 -14.62 4.07
CA ALA A 82 11.04 -14.15 3.76
C ALA A 82 12.05 -15.07 4.46
N ALA A 83 13.00 -15.62 3.71
CA ALA A 83 14.04 -16.50 4.25
C ALA A 83 15.43 -16.09 3.77
N ASP A 84 16.45 -16.32 4.58
CA ASP A 84 17.84 -16.07 4.27
C ASP A 84 18.45 -17.15 3.33
N THR A 85 19.77 -17.09 3.10
CA THR A 85 20.50 -18.04 2.26
C THR A 85 20.57 -19.45 2.86
N GLN A 86 20.40 -19.61 4.16
CA GLN A 86 20.35 -20.89 4.87
C GLN A 86 18.93 -21.46 4.97
N GLY A 87 17.94 -20.70 4.49
CA GLY A 87 16.53 -21.08 4.57
C GLY A 87 15.88 -20.75 5.91
N GLN A 88 16.57 -20.01 6.80
CA GLN A 88 16.00 -19.56 8.05
C GLN A 88 14.92 -18.50 7.80
N LEU A 89 13.79 -18.65 8.48
CA LEU A 89 12.69 -17.67 8.40
C LEU A 89 13.12 -16.33 9.00
N LEU A 90 13.09 -15.28 8.20
CA LEU A 90 13.29 -13.90 8.64
C LEU A 90 11.97 -13.21 9.00
N GLY A 91 10.86 -13.71 8.47
CA GLY A 91 9.54 -13.19 8.76
C GLY A 91 8.53 -13.37 7.64
N HIS A 92 7.43 -12.62 7.72
CA HIS A 92 6.33 -12.66 6.77
C HIS A 92 6.09 -11.28 6.16
N VAL A 93 5.66 -11.26 4.91
CA VAL A 93 5.19 -10.03 4.25
C VAL A 93 3.73 -10.21 3.85
N ALA A 94 2.90 -9.26 4.22
CA ALA A 94 1.55 -9.12 3.73
C ALA A 94 1.48 -7.98 2.72
N LEU A 95 0.84 -8.21 1.57
CA LEU A 95 0.41 -7.16 0.65
C LEU A 95 -1.10 -7.01 0.77
N ASP A 96 -1.54 -5.80 1.05
CA ASP A 96 -2.94 -5.48 1.26
C ASP A 96 -3.27 -4.10 0.68
N HIS A 97 -4.52 -3.71 0.73
CA HIS A 97 -4.97 -2.39 0.38
C HIS A 97 -5.96 -1.84 1.41
N ALA A 98 -6.10 -0.53 1.43
CA ALA A 98 -7.12 0.17 2.18
C ALA A 98 -7.79 1.20 1.28
N VAL A 99 -9.07 1.49 1.52
CA VAL A 99 -9.74 2.62 0.88
C VAL A 99 -9.34 3.87 1.66
N GLY A 100 -8.78 4.87 0.98
CA GLY A 100 -8.53 6.19 1.58
C GLY A 100 -9.84 6.94 1.79
N LYS A 101 -9.97 8.12 1.19
CA LYS A 101 -11.25 8.82 1.13
C LYS A 101 -12.14 8.26 0.02
N THR A 102 -11.59 8.02 -1.16
CA THR A 102 -12.31 7.55 -2.36
C THR A 102 -11.52 6.50 -3.14
N GLU A 103 -10.20 6.47 -3.02
CA GLU A 103 -9.30 5.67 -3.82
C GLU A 103 -8.55 4.63 -2.99
N LEU A 104 -8.02 3.61 -3.68
CA LEU A 104 -7.24 2.56 -3.03
C LEU A 104 -5.81 3.03 -2.71
N ILE A 105 -5.35 2.60 -1.55
CA ILE A 105 -3.98 2.74 -1.08
C ILE A 105 -3.40 1.34 -0.98
N ASP A 106 -2.46 0.99 -1.87
CA ASP A 106 -1.78 -0.30 -1.81
C ASP A 106 -0.56 -0.20 -0.91
N PHE A 107 -0.36 -1.18 -0.04
CA PHE A 107 0.76 -1.19 0.90
C PHE A 107 1.26 -2.61 1.19
N ALA A 108 2.47 -2.69 1.76
CA ALA A 108 3.07 -3.90 2.28
C ALA A 108 3.38 -3.75 3.76
N VAL A 109 3.23 -4.82 4.52
CA VAL A 109 3.62 -4.89 5.93
C VAL A 109 4.56 -6.07 6.14
N GLY A 110 5.71 -5.82 6.75
CA GLY A 110 6.63 -6.87 7.20
C GLY A 110 6.39 -7.21 8.66
N PHE A 111 6.42 -8.50 8.99
CA PHE A 111 6.32 -9.02 10.36
C PHE A 111 7.51 -9.94 10.64
N ALA A 112 8.22 -9.70 11.73
CA ALA A 112 9.27 -10.58 12.22
C ALA A 112 8.70 -11.95 12.68
N PRO A 113 9.52 -12.98 12.91
CA PRO A 113 9.05 -14.28 13.40
C PRO A 113 8.29 -14.20 14.73
N ASP A 114 8.57 -13.21 15.56
CA ASP A 114 7.90 -12.92 16.84
C ASP A 114 6.64 -12.03 16.66
N HIS A 115 6.17 -11.86 15.44
CA HIS A 115 5.02 -11.08 15.01
C HIS A 115 5.16 -9.55 15.17
N ALA A 116 6.33 -9.04 15.55
CA ALA A 116 6.57 -7.60 15.56
C ALA A 116 6.52 -7.02 14.14
N VAL A 117 5.87 -5.89 13.96
CA VAL A 117 5.91 -5.14 12.70
C VAL A 117 7.34 -4.68 12.43
N VAL A 118 7.92 -5.13 11.33
CA VAL A 118 9.25 -4.70 10.83
C VAL A 118 9.13 -3.35 10.15
N GLY A 119 8.05 -3.14 9.40
CA GLY A 119 7.80 -1.90 8.68
C GLY A 119 6.51 -1.94 7.88
N VAL A 120 6.11 -0.76 7.43
CA VAL A 120 5.00 -0.55 6.51
C VAL A 120 5.52 0.22 5.30
N GLU A 121 5.27 -0.26 4.09
CA GLU A 121 5.66 0.38 2.83
C GLU A 121 4.43 0.72 2.00
N ILE A 122 4.28 1.98 1.59
CA ILE A 122 3.20 2.40 0.67
C ILE A 122 3.66 2.14 -0.76
N LEU A 123 2.91 1.32 -1.49
CA LEU A 123 3.21 0.91 -2.86
C LEU A 123 2.61 1.87 -3.88
N ALA A 124 1.33 2.19 -3.70
CA ALA A 124 0.62 3.12 -4.56
C ALA A 124 -0.38 3.96 -3.75
N TYR A 125 -0.50 5.22 -4.14
CA TYR A 125 -1.42 6.17 -3.54
C TYR A 125 -2.15 6.91 -4.66
N ARG A 126 -3.47 6.84 -4.66
CA ARG A 126 -4.31 7.36 -5.76
C ARG A 126 -5.15 8.58 -5.36
N GLU A 127 -5.16 8.91 -4.07
CA GLU A 127 -5.85 10.11 -3.58
C GLU A 127 -5.12 11.39 -3.97
N SER A 128 -5.85 12.47 -4.13
CA SER A 128 -5.30 13.78 -4.45
C SER A 128 -4.57 14.46 -3.28
N HIS A 129 -4.84 14.04 -2.04
CA HIS A 129 -4.29 14.60 -0.80
C HIS A 129 -3.92 13.49 0.17
N GLY A 130 -2.99 13.76 1.09
CA GLY A 130 -2.63 12.84 2.16
C GLY A 130 -1.50 11.86 1.80
N ALA A 131 -0.75 12.12 0.72
CA ALA A 131 0.41 11.30 0.33
C ALA A 131 1.51 11.25 1.40
N GLU A 132 1.41 12.07 2.44
CA GLU A 132 2.32 12.13 3.59
C GLU A 132 2.35 10.83 4.41
N ILE A 133 1.35 9.94 4.29
CA ILE A 133 1.39 8.60 4.91
C ILE A 133 2.59 7.77 4.44
N ARG A 134 3.17 8.08 3.27
CA ARG A 134 4.40 7.46 2.78
C ARG A 134 5.66 7.90 3.51
N LEU A 135 5.60 9.02 4.25
CA LEU A 135 6.77 9.55 4.96
C LEU A 135 7.24 8.58 6.05
N PRO A 136 8.56 8.33 6.13
CA PRO A 136 9.12 7.42 7.14
C PRO A 136 8.72 7.78 8.56
N ALA A 137 8.55 9.08 8.85
CA ALA A 137 8.15 9.55 10.18
C ALA A 137 6.81 8.97 10.65
N TRP A 138 5.82 8.87 9.74
CA TRP A 138 4.53 8.29 10.07
C TRP A 138 4.60 6.76 10.12
N ARG A 139 5.21 6.13 9.12
CA ARG A 139 5.29 4.67 9.01
C ARG A 139 6.09 4.02 10.14
N ARG A 140 7.10 4.70 10.70
CA ARG A 140 7.87 4.20 11.85
C ARG A 140 7.06 4.01 13.12
N GLN A 141 5.87 4.60 13.24
CA GLN A 141 5.01 4.43 14.41
C GLN A 141 4.52 2.97 14.56
N PHE A 142 4.49 2.21 13.48
CA PHE A 142 4.09 0.80 13.49
C PHE A 142 5.22 -0.14 13.95
N VAL A 143 6.47 0.24 13.76
CA VAL A 143 7.63 -0.63 13.95
C VAL A 143 7.74 -1.10 15.40
N GLY A 144 8.01 -2.40 15.59
CA GLY A 144 8.16 -3.06 16.89
C GLY A 144 6.86 -3.40 17.61
N ARG A 145 5.70 -3.01 17.09
CA ARG A 145 4.39 -3.35 17.67
C ARG A 145 4.00 -4.78 17.32
N LYS A 146 3.49 -5.53 18.30
CA LYS A 146 3.23 -6.97 18.17
C LYS A 146 1.76 -7.37 18.23
N HIS A 147 0.91 -6.50 18.76
CA HIS A 147 -0.49 -6.81 19.02
C HIS A 147 -1.42 -5.76 18.42
N PRO A 148 -2.61 -6.16 17.95
CA PRO A 148 -3.60 -5.23 17.44
C PRO A 148 -3.88 -4.06 18.40
N GLY A 149 -3.97 -4.34 19.71
CA GLY A 149 -4.20 -3.33 20.74
C GLY A 149 -3.11 -2.27 20.87
N GLN A 150 -1.96 -2.43 20.20
CA GLN A 150 -0.88 -1.42 20.13
C GLN A 150 -0.90 -0.61 18.83
N LEU A 151 -1.89 -0.81 17.97
CA LEU A 151 -1.96 -0.25 16.62
C LEU A 151 -3.20 0.63 16.42
N ARG A 152 -3.82 1.06 17.50
CA ARG A 152 -5.07 1.85 17.45
C ARG A 152 -4.82 3.24 16.89
N PHE A 153 -5.56 3.59 15.87
CA PHE A 153 -5.52 4.93 15.32
C PHE A 153 -6.01 5.97 16.34
N GLY A 154 -5.29 7.09 16.44
CA GLY A 154 -5.56 8.16 17.38
C GLY A 154 -4.88 7.99 18.74
N ASP A 155 -4.76 6.76 19.23
CA ASP A 155 -4.08 6.45 20.50
C ASP A 155 -2.61 6.13 20.29
N ASP A 156 -2.34 5.08 19.50
CA ASP A 156 -1.00 4.53 19.28
C ASP A 156 -0.36 5.08 17.99
N ILE A 157 -1.18 5.26 16.95
CA ILE A 157 -0.78 5.74 15.64
C ILE A 157 -1.38 7.13 15.42
N ARG A 158 -0.52 8.13 15.40
CA ARG A 158 -0.92 9.54 15.26
C ARG A 158 -1.36 9.85 13.84
N ASN A 159 -2.34 10.74 13.74
CA ASN A 159 -2.84 11.28 12.49
C ASN A 159 -1.83 12.21 11.81
N ILE A 160 -2.01 12.40 10.50
CA ILE A 160 -1.45 13.48 9.70
C ILE A 160 -2.60 14.41 9.30
N ALA A 161 -2.46 15.71 9.57
CA ALA A 161 -3.44 16.70 9.15
C ALA A 161 -3.66 16.62 7.61
N GLY A 162 -4.92 16.55 7.20
CA GLY A 162 -5.27 16.41 5.77
C GLY A 162 -5.27 14.96 5.23
N ALA A 163 -4.78 13.98 6.02
CA ALA A 163 -4.72 12.57 5.63
C ALA A 163 -5.48 11.62 6.60
N THR A 164 -6.42 12.14 7.37
CA THR A 164 -7.05 11.41 8.49
C THR A 164 -7.64 10.06 8.08
N LEU A 165 -8.43 10.00 7.02
CA LEU A 165 -9.05 8.74 6.56
C LEU A 165 -7.99 7.74 6.06
N SER A 166 -6.98 8.21 5.32
CA SER A 166 -5.88 7.37 4.87
C SER A 166 -5.09 6.80 6.06
N CYS A 167 -4.77 7.64 7.05
CA CYS A 167 -4.08 7.20 8.28
C CYS A 167 -4.92 6.17 9.04
N GLN A 168 -6.21 6.43 9.23
CA GLN A 168 -7.11 5.55 9.95
C GLN A 168 -7.23 4.20 9.24
N HIS A 169 -7.61 4.19 7.97
CA HIS A 169 -7.92 2.96 7.26
C HIS A 169 -6.67 2.07 7.05
N VAL A 170 -5.50 2.68 6.81
CA VAL A 170 -4.24 1.92 6.79
C VAL A 170 -3.90 1.37 8.18
N SER A 171 -4.09 2.14 9.26
CA SER A 171 -3.87 1.65 10.62
C SER A 171 -4.78 0.48 10.96
N ASP A 172 -6.08 0.58 10.63
CA ASP A 172 -7.07 -0.49 10.85
C ASP A 172 -6.71 -1.75 10.04
N ALA A 173 -6.20 -1.58 8.81
CA ALA A 173 -5.75 -2.70 8.00
C ALA A 173 -4.49 -3.36 8.59
N VAL A 174 -3.49 -2.59 9.01
CA VAL A 174 -2.29 -3.12 9.69
C VAL A 174 -2.68 -3.83 11.00
N GLN A 175 -3.65 -3.31 11.74
CA GLN A 175 -4.18 -3.95 12.94
C GLN A 175 -4.78 -5.33 12.65
N ARG A 176 -5.59 -5.46 11.58
CA ARG A 176 -6.14 -6.76 11.12
C ARG A 176 -5.05 -7.72 10.69
N LEU A 177 -4.05 -7.25 9.93
CA LEU A 177 -2.90 -8.06 9.51
C LEU A 177 -2.08 -8.55 10.72
N SER A 178 -1.89 -7.69 11.74
CA SER A 178 -1.22 -8.06 13.00
C SER A 178 -1.98 -9.15 13.76
N ALA A 179 -3.31 -9.08 13.79
CA ALA A 179 -4.14 -10.15 14.36
C ALA A 179 -4.03 -11.45 13.56
N LEU A 180 -3.97 -11.36 12.22
CA LEU A 180 -3.90 -12.55 11.37
C LEU A 180 -2.53 -13.24 11.44
N VAL A 181 -1.42 -12.48 11.44
CA VAL A 181 -0.07 -13.05 11.52
C VAL A 181 0.12 -13.83 12.83
N ALA A 182 -0.47 -13.36 13.93
CA ALA A 182 -0.42 -14.06 15.22
C ALA A 182 -1.12 -15.44 15.22
N LEU A 183 -1.95 -15.71 14.22
CA LEU A 183 -2.62 -16.99 14.02
C LEU A 183 -1.89 -17.93 13.03
N LEU A 184 -0.78 -17.46 12.43
CA LEU A 184 0.04 -18.30 11.57
C LEU A 184 0.84 -19.29 12.40
N PRO A 185 1.16 -20.49 11.87
CA PRO A 185 2.08 -21.40 12.52
C PRO A 185 3.42 -20.72 12.74
N GLN A 186 3.96 -20.85 13.93
CA GLN A 186 5.35 -20.48 14.19
C GLN A 186 6.24 -21.50 13.50
N GLY A 187 7.14 -21.05 12.62
CA GLY A 187 8.08 -21.91 11.90
C GLY A 187 9.12 -22.55 12.79
#